data_469abb26784983681a8dc7e77e843d3c
#
_entry.id   469abb26784983681a8dc7e77e843d3c
#
_cell.length_a   1.000
_cell.length_b   1.000
_cell.length_c   1.000
_cell.angle_alpha   90.00
_cell.angle_beta   90.00
_cell.angle_gamma   90.00
#
_symmetry.space_group_name_H-M   'P 1'
#
loop_
_entity.id
_entity.type
_entity.pdbx_description
1 polymer ?
#
loop_
_entity_poly.entity_id
_entity_poly.type
_entity_poly.pdbx_seq_one_letter_code
_entity_poly.pdbx_strand_id
1 'polypeptide(L)'
;DPSFDLDRHVLAMALPAPGDDRALAAVVGELMGTPLAPDRPLWEFRLLQPYQGGCALLARIHHAIGDGVALMLVLLSLTDLQPTGPPTVRVTPDEIPPPETPESPERAPTHPPAPEPSAPPDAGGVNPFTELFSSPLHDLARIRALADEISPELMRLLHAPVEALRRARLLTGIGSVGAFGRLVGRAADPKTAFKGPLGVPKLVAWSERLALTEVKEVGRALGGTVNDVLVAATTGGLRRYLARRAEPPRRLDVRAAMPVNLRPLGRMAQLGNHFGLVFLSLPLGIADSLPRLAEVRRRSLALRRSAEAVVVYAILRAIGRVPLAVQRLVVQIFATKATLVMTNVPGPRRTLYLAGKAIRDVFFWVPQSGRVGLGVSILSYDGSVRLGVGTDAGLVPDPEAIVAGFHAEFAELLRLARAAPPRAASPRAAPP
;
A
#
# COMPACT_ATOMS: atom_id res chain seq x y z
N ASP A 1 16.32 -22.56 -0.27
CA ASP A 1 16.44 -23.00 1.13
C ASP A 1 15.88 -24.41 1.23
N PRO A 2 16.72 -25.45 1.52
CA PRO A 2 16.27 -26.84 1.62
C PRO A 2 15.35 -27.10 2.81
N SER A 3 15.25 -26.16 3.75
CA SER A 3 14.32 -26.22 4.90
C SER A 3 13.01 -25.47 4.66
N PHE A 4 12.78 -24.96 3.44
CA PHE A 4 11.54 -24.26 3.13
C PHE A 4 10.37 -25.25 3.08
N ASP A 5 9.33 -24.92 3.87
CA ASP A 5 8.12 -25.72 3.98
C ASP A 5 6.91 -24.81 3.68
N LEU A 6 6.23 -25.08 2.57
CA LEU A 6 5.09 -24.30 2.11
C LEU A 6 3.90 -24.37 3.10
N ASP A 7 3.71 -25.51 3.76
CA ASP A 7 2.60 -25.70 4.72
C ASP A 7 2.72 -24.80 5.96
N ARG A 8 3.91 -24.29 6.23
CA ARG A 8 4.16 -23.29 7.28
C ARG A 8 3.82 -21.87 6.84
N HIS A 9 3.54 -21.66 5.56
CA HIS A 9 3.25 -20.35 4.97
C HIS A 9 1.83 -20.21 4.43
N VAL A 10 1.20 -21.33 4.04
CA VAL A 10 -0.17 -21.36 3.54
C VAL A 10 -1.05 -22.15 4.51
N LEU A 11 -1.83 -21.44 5.29
CA LEU A 11 -2.56 -21.98 6.42
C LEU A 11 -4.06 -21.90 6.18
N ALA A 12 -4.80 -22.96 6.50
CA ALA A 12 -6.24 -22.91 6.59
C ALA A 12 -6.66 -22.54 8.03
N MET A 13 -7.65 -21.67 8.15
CA MET A 13 -8.17 -21.20 9.43
C MET A 13 -9.70 -21.13 9.39
N ALA A 14 -10.35 -21.69 10.40
CA ALA A 14 -11.78 -21.50 10.56
C ALA A 14 -12.09 -20.07 11.00
N LEU A 15 -13.01 -19.42 10.26
CA LEU A 15 -13.51 -18.11 10.68
C LEU A 15 -14.61 -18.35 11.74
N PRO A 16 -14.61 -17.65 12.89
CA PRO A 16 -15.66 -17.79 13.90
C PRO A 16 -17.04 -17.53 13.31
N ALA A 17 -18.04 -18.29 13.76
CA ALA A 17 -19.41 -18.08 13.37
C ALA A 17 -19.90 -16.67 13.73
N PRO A 18 -20.68 -15.98 12.89
CA PRO A 18 -21.38 -16.51 11.69
C PRO A 18 -20.55 -16.43 10.38
N GLY A 19 -19.24 -16.14 10.42
CA GLY A 19 -18.40 -16.03 9.22
C GLY A 19 -18.69 -14.77 8.40
N ASP A 20 -19.00 -13.67 9.08
CA ASP A 20 -19.33 -12.37 8.53
C ASP A 20 -18.14 -11.39 8.55
N ASP A 21 -18.39 -10.15 8.12
CA ASP A 21 -17.40 -9.08 8.10
C ASP A 21 -16.83 -8.78 9.48
N ARG A 22 -17.63 -8.91 10.54
CA ARG A 22 -17.21 -8.66 11.91
C ARG A 22 -16.23 -9.73 12.39
N ALA A 23 -16.52 -11.00 12.10
CA ALA A 23 -15.63 -12.11 12.40
C ALA A 23 -14.30 -11.96 11.65
N LEU A 24 -14.37 -11.61 10.35
CA LEU A 24 -13.16 -11.34 9.55
C LEU A 24 -12.36 -10.17 10.12
N ALA A 25 -13.00 -9.05 10.46
CA ALA A 25 -12.32 -7.88 11.04
C ALA A 25 -11.61 -8.20 12.35
N ALA A 26 -12.22 -9.01 13.23
CA ALA A 26 -11.61 -9.44 14.47
C ALA A 26 -10.32 -10.25 14.23
N VAL A 27 -10.37 -11.24 13.33
CA VAL A 27 -9.19 -12.07 12.97
C VAL A 27 -8.09 -11.21 12.33
N VAL A 28 -8.44 -10.32 11.41
CA VAL A 28 -7.46 -9.43 10.77
C VAL A 28 -6.83 -8.50 11.79
N GLY A 29 -7.61 -7.91 12.70
CA GLY A 29 -7.13 -7.03 13.76
C GLY A 29 -6.12 -7.73 14.69
N GLU A 30 -6.41 -8.96 15.10
CA GLU A 30 -5.50 -9.81 15.89
C GLU A 30 -4.19 -10.07 15.14
N LEU A 31 -4.29 -10.48 13.88
CA LEU A 31 -3.13 -10.79 13.05
C LEU A 31 -2.29 -9.55 12.71
N MET A 32 -2.89 -8.36 12.63
CA MET A 32 -2.14 -7.11 12.50
C MET A 32 -1.36 -6.73 13.75
N GLY A 33 -1.82 -7.16 14.92
CA GLY A 33 -1.12 -6.99 16.20
C GLY A 33 0.02 -7.99 16.41
N THR A 34 0.08 -9.08 15.63
CA THR A 34 1.02 -10.18 15.79
C THR A 34 2.13 -10.11 14.74
N PRO A 35 3.42 -10.11 15.13
CA PRO A 35 4.53 -10.15 14.17
C PRO A 35 4.51 -11.43 13.32
N LEU A 36 5.09 -11.36 12.10
CA LEU A 36 5.44 -12.56 11.34
C LEU A 36 6.59 -13.30 12.03
N ALA A 37 6.62 -14.62 11.89
CA ALA A 37 7.66 -15.46 12.50
C ALA A 37 9.03 -15.13 11.89
N PRO A 38 10.04 -14.74 12.69
CA PRO A 38 11.33 -14.30 12.19
C PRO A 38 12.27 -15.44 11.77
N ASP A 39 11.91 -16.69 12.08
CA ASP A 39 12.64 -17.92 11.79
C ASP A 39 12.43 -18.43 10.35
N ARG A 40 11.62 -17.73 9.56
CA ARG A 40 11.25 -18.13 8.19
C ARG A 40 11.04 -16.91 7.30
N PRO A 41 10.89 -17.09 5.97
CA PRO A 41 10.52 -16.00 5.06
C PRO A 41 9.30 -15.22 5.55
N LEU A 42 9.40 -13.89 5.55
CA LEU A 42 8.45 -12.99 6.22
C LEU A 42 7.17 -12.77 5.41
N TRP A 43 6.47 -13.85 5.10
CA TRP A 43 5.15 -13.82 4.48
C TRP A 43 4.33 -15.03 4.89
N GLU A 44 3.02 -14.90 4.88
CA GLU A 44 2.07 -15.99 5.07
C GLU A 44 0.75 -15.69 4.36
N PHE A 45 0.07 -16.74 3.92
CA PHE A 45 -1.30 -16.71 3.43
C PHE A 45 -2.19 -17.50 4.39
N ARG A 46 -3.37 -16.96 4.70
CA ARG A 46 -4.39 -17.66 5.49
C ARG A 46 -5.69 -17.74 4.72
N LEU A 47 -6.14 -18.95 4.46
CA LEU A 47 -7.45 -19.21 3.88
C LEU A 47 -8.47 -19.28 5.02
N LEU A 48 -9.30 -18.26 5.12
CA LEU A 48 -10.31 -18.11 6.16
C LEU A 48 -11.67 -18.58 5.62
N GLN A 49 -12.28 -19.54 6.31
CA GLN A 49 -13.56 -20.13 5.89
C GLN A 49 -14.41 -20.65 7.07
N PRO A 50 -15.78 -20.62 6.96
CA PRO A 50 -16.55 -20.03 5.87
C PRO A 50 -16.59 -18.51 5.96
N TYR A 51 -16.66 -17.81 4.84
CA TYR A 51 -16.85 -16.36 4.79
C TYR A 51 -17.86 -16.01 3.70
N GLN A 52 -19.02 -15.49 4.08
CA GLN A 52 -20.10 -15.05 3.17
C GLN A 52 -20.45 -16.07 2.06
N GLY A 53 -20.52 -17.36 2.40
CA GLY A 53 -20.77 -18.45 1.45
C GLY A 53 -19.57 -18.80 0.55
N GLY A 54 -18.39 -18.31 0.86
CA GLY A 54 -17.11 -18.60 0.21
C GLY A 54 -15.97 -18.62 1.20
N CYS A 55 -14.86 -18.03 0.82
CA CYS A 55 -13.67 -17.89 1.66
C CYS A 55 -13.02 -16.51 1.50
N ALA A 56 -12.19 -16.11 2.45
CA ALA A 56 -11.30 -14.97 2.34
C ALA A 56 -9.84 -15.45 2.36
N LEU A 57 -9.03 -14.99 1.43
CA LEU A 57 -7.58 -15.21 1.44
C LEU A 57 -6.89 -13.97 2.01
N LEU A 58 -6.32 -14.11 3.19
CA LEU A 58 -5.55 -13.05 3.84
C LEU A 58 -4.06 -13.25 3.56
N ALA A 59 -3.45 -12.30 2.85
CA ALA A 59 -2.01 -12.26 2.62
C ALA A 59 -1.34 -11.31 3.62
N ARG A 60 -0.38 -11.79 4.37
CA ARG A 60 0.50 -11.00 5.24
C ARG A 60 1.91 -11.07 4.70
N ILE A 61 2.45 -9.93 4.32
CA ILE A 61 3.77 -9.86 3.68
C ILE A 61 4.54 -8.70 4.32
N HIS A 62 5.74 -8.98 4.81
CA HIS A 62 6.57 -7.95 5.41
C HIS A 62 7.04 -6.94 4.36
N HIS A 63 6.92 -5.66 4.67
CA HIS A 63 7.20 -4.58 3.73
C HIS A 63 8.67 -4.48 3.27
N ALA A 64 9.59 -5.20 3.92
CA ALA A 64 10.97 -5.34 3.47
C ALA A 64 11.09 -6.11 2.14
N ILE A 65 10.13 -6.97 1.81
CA ILE A 65 10.11 -7.77 0.57
C ILE A 65 9.84 -6.88 -0.64
N GLY A 66 8.92 -5.93 -0.49
CA GLY A 66 8.58 -5.03 -1.59
C GLY A 66 7.62 -3.92 -1.18
N ASP A 67 7.55 -2.88 -1.99
CA ASP A 67 6.54 -1.84 -1.86
C ASP A 67 5.17 -2.30 -2.37
N GLY A 68 4.13 -1.49 -2.13
CA GLY A 68 2.76 -1.82 -2.47
C GLY A 68 2.55 -2.20 -3.95
N VAL A 69 3.33 -1.62 -4.88
CA VAL A 69 3.24 -1.97 -6.30
C VAL A 69 3.88 -3.34 -6.57
N ALA A 70 5.07 -3.59 -6.00
CA ALA A 70 5.73 -4.88 -6.12
C ALA A 70 4.88 -6.01 -5.52
N LEU A 71 4.33 -5.79 -4.31
CA LEU A 71 3.47 -6.77 -3.64
C LEU A 71 2.17 -7.01 -4.41
N MET A 72 1.58 -5.95 -5.00
CA MET A 72 0.43 -6.13 -5.87
C MET A 72 0.76 -6.98 -7.08
N LEU A 73 1.89 -6.76 -7.75
CA LEU A 73 2.31 -7.57 -8.90
C LEU A 73 2.54 -9.03 -8.51
N VAL A 74 3.11 -9.30 -7.33
CA VAL A 74 3.22 -10.65 -6.78
C VAL A 74 1.85 -11.28 -6.62
N LEU A 75 0.89 -10.60 -5.99
CA LEU A 75 -0.46 -11.13 -5.82
C LEU A 75 -1.16 -11.34 -7.17
N LEU A 76 -0.99 -10.42 -8.10
CA LEU A 76 -1.54 -10.56 -9.46
C LEU A 76 -0.93 -11.74 -10.23
N SER A 77 0.34 -12.07 -10.02
CA SER A 77 0.97 -13.22 -10.67
C SER A 77 0.39 -14.57 -10.24
N LEU A 78 -0.28 -14.61 -9.09
CA LEU A 78 -1.00 -15.79 -8.59
C LEU A 78 -2.42 -15.91 -9.18
N THR A 79 -2.89 -14.95 -9.95
CA THR A 79 -4.27 -14.87 -10.44
C THR A 79 -4.37 -15.06 -11.94
N ASP A 80 -5.56 -15.45 -12.40
CA ASP A 80 -5.90 -15.64 -13.81
C ASP A 80 -6.95 -14.63 -14.26
N LEU A 81 -6.99 -14.33 -15.58
CA LEU A 81 -8.03 -13.49 -16.20
C LEU A 81 -9.28 -14.29 -16.60
N GLN A 82 -9.22 -15.62 -16.53
CA GLN A 82 -10.30 -16.54 -16.90
C GLN A 82 -10.44 -17.63 -15.84
N PRO A 83 -11.66 -18.17 -15.63
CA PRO A 83 -11.88 -19.23 -14.65
C PRO A 83 -11.20 -20.56 -15.01
N THR A 84 -10.88 -20.77 -16.29
CA THR A 84 -10.23 -21.98 -16.83
C THR A 84 -8.87 -21.63 -17.40
N GLY A 85 -7.99 -21.08 -16.57
CA GLY A 85 -6.58 -20.97 -16.93
C GLY A 85 -5.90 -22.36 -16.86
N PRO A 86 -4.83 -22.62 -17.64
CA PRO A 86 -4.01 -23.80 -17.40
C PRO A 86 -3.58 -23.74 -15.93
N PRO A 87 -3.59 -24.89 -15.22
CA PRO A 87 -3.14 -24.89 -13.82
C PRO A 87 -1.73 -24.32 -13.78
N THR A 88 -1.55 -23.22 -13.05
CA THR A 88 -0.25 -22.69 -12.75
C THR A 88 0.53 -23.80 -12.06
N VAL A 89 1.50 -24.37 -12.78
CA VAL A 89 2.45 -25.41 -12.33
C VAL A 89 1.94 -26.21 -11.12
N ARG A 90 1.29 -27.34 -11.37
CA ARG A 90 1.20 -28.38 -10.36
C ARG A 90 2.61 -28.97 -10.26
N VAL A 91 3.38 -28.56 -9.28
CA VAL A 91 4.49 -29.39 -8.79
C VAL A 91 3.80 -30.60 -8.17
N THR A 92 3.75 -31.68 -8.89
CA THR A 92 3.31 -32.96 -8.32
C THR A 92 4.40 -33.41 -7.35
N PRO A 93 4.04 -34.01 -6.21
CA PRO A 93 5.04 -34.52 -5.25
C PRO A 93 6.07 -35.47 -5.88
N ASP A 94 5.75 -36.06 -7.03
CA ASP A 94 6.62 -36.99 -7.74
C ASP A 94 7.71 -36.32 -8.59
N GLU A 95 7.68 -34.99 -8.77
CA GLU A 95 8.71 -34.25 -9.52
C GLU A 95 9.82 -33.67 -8.61
N ILE A 96 9.74 -33.90 -7.31
CA ILE A 96 10.82 -33.56 -6.39
C ILE A 96 11.80 -34.74 -6.40
N PRO A 97 13.04 -34.59 -6.92
CA PRO A 97 14.03 -35.63 -6.83
C PRO A 97 14.25 -36.00 -5.35
N PRO A 98 14.35 -37.28 -5.00
CA PRO A 98 14.57 -37.70 -3.63
C PRO A 98 15.86 -37.03 -3.10
N PRO A 99 15.87 -36.61 -1.83
CA PRO A 99 17.06 -36.00 -1.24
C PRO A 99 18.23 -36.98 -1.37
N GLU A 100 19.33 -36.49 -1.94
CA GLU A 100 20.59 -37.28 -2.00
C GLU A 100 20.96 -37.63 -0.56
N THR A 101 21.07 -38.91 -0.31
CA THR A 101 21.50 -39.45 1.01
C THR A 101 22.95 -39.01 1.23
N PRO A 102 23.28 -38.33 2.32
CA PRO A 102 24.65 -37.97 2.60
C PRO A 102 25.47 -39.25 2.83
N GLU A 103 26.50 -39.46 1.99
CA GLU A 103 27.50 -40.48 2.23
C GLU A 103 28.18 -40.26 3.56
N SER A 104 28.42 -41.35 4.28
CA SER A 104 29.01 -41.36 5.62
C SER A 104 30.39 -40.71 5.65
N PRO A 105 30.74 -39.97 6.70
CA PRO A 105 32.01 -39.27 6.78
C PRO A 105 33.17 -40.20 7.02
N GLU A 106 34.07 -40.30 6.04
CA GLU A 106 35.37 -40.89 6.19
C GLU A 106 36.35 -39.87 6.82
N ARG A 107 37.10 -40.36 7.77
CA ARG A 107 38.11 -39.74 8.65
C ARG A 107 38.76 -38.43 8.21
N ALA A 108 38.77 -37.52 9.13
CA ALA A 108 39.53 -36.26 9.09
C ALA A 108 41.05 -36.47 9.14
N PRO A 109 41.82 -35.64 8.43
CA PRO A 109 43.20 -35.31 8.76
C PRO A 109 43.33 -33.90 9.32
N THR A 110 44.34 -33.80 10.22
CA THR A 110 44.79 -32.69 11.07
C THR A 110 45.04 -31.35 10.36
N HIS A 111 44.65 -30.27 11.07
CA HIS A 111 44.83 -28.87 10.69
C HIS A 111 46.29 -28.44 10.49
N PRO A 112 46.55 -27.53 9.55
CA PRO A 112 47.50 -26.43 9.65
C PRO A 112 46.79 -25.05 9.89
N PRO A 113 47.54 -24.00 10.30
CA PRO A 113 46.96 -22.80 10.91
C PRO A 113 46.31 -21.86 9.89
N ALA A 114 45.35 -21.05 10.39
CA ALA A 114 44.52 -20.13 9.65
C ALA A 114 45.31 -19.01 8.96
N PRO A 115 44.97 -18.66 7.72
CA PRO A 115 45.36 -17.42 7.11
C PRO A 115 44.38 -16.27 7.45
N GLU A 116 44.89 -15.04 7.43
CA GLU A 116 44.20 -13.78 7.73
C GLU A 116 42.97 -13.53 6.83
N PRO A 117 42.00 -12.72 7.27
CA PRO A 117 40.76 -12.51 6.55
C PRO A 117 40.97 -11.66 5.30
N SER A 118 40.88 -12.27 4.15
CA SER A 118 40.71 -11.58 2.88
C SER A 118 39.29 -11.04 2.74
N ALA A 119 39.16 -9.87 2.09
CA ALA A 119 37.91 -9.18 1.85
C ALA A 119 36.81 -10.09 1.25
N PRO A 120 35.54 -9.86 1.62
CA PRO A 120 34.45 -10.71 1.14
C PRO A 120 34.30 -10.58 -0.37
N PRO A 121 34.17 -11.70 -1.09
CA PRO A 121 33.81 -11.67 -2.50
C PRO A 121 32.39 -11.12 -2.65
N ASP A 122 32.18 -10.32 -3.69
CA ASP A 122 30.87 -9.88 -4.14
C ASP A 122 29.91 -11.08 -4.18
N ALA A 123 29.04 -11.14 -3.19
CA ALA A 123 27.98 -12.13 -3.14
C ALA A 123 26.91 -11.75 -4.18
N GLY A 124 27.15 -12.15 -5.42
CA GLY A 124 26.13 -12.32 -6.44
C GLY A 124 25.18 -13.46 -6.03
N GLY A 125 24.59 -13.37 -4.87
CA GLY A 125 23.55 -14.27 -4.39
C GLY A 125 22.31 -14.04 -5.23
N VAL A 126 22.00 -14.93 -6.14
CA VAL A 126 20.73 -15.00 -6.87
C VAL A 126 19.64 -15.17 -5.82
N ASN A 127 18.82 -14.12 -5.66
CA ASN A 127 17.68 -14.15 -4.76
C ASN A 127 16.71 -15.24 -5.27
N PRO A 128 16.35 -16.27 -4.46
CA PRO A 128 15.47 -17.36 -4.92
C PRO A 128 14.10 -16.86 -5.39
N PHE A 129 13.67 -15.66 -4.96
CA PHE A 129 12.52 -14.99 -5.54
C PHE A 129 12.78 -14.47 -6.97
N THR A 130 14.03 -14.26 -7.36
CA THR A 130 14.38 -13.89 -8.74
C THR A 130 14.18 -15.07 -9.68
N GLU A 131 14.35 -16.29 -9.24
CA GLU A 131 14.09 -17.49 -10.06
C GLU A 131 12.59 -17.76 -10.22
N LEU A 132 11.76 -17.47 -9.23
CA LEU A 132 10.30 -17.52 -9.39
C LEU A 132 9.80 -16.55 -10.48
N PHE A 133 10.56 -15.48 -10.75
CA PHE A 133 10.28 -14.46 -11.78
C PHE A 133 11.21 -14.54 -12.98
N SER A 134 12.18 -15.46 -13.02
CA SER A 134 13.13 -15.61 -14.12
C SER A 134 12.77 -16.73 -15.09
N SER A 135 11.59 -17.31 -14.96
CA SER A 135 11.05 -18.19 -16.01
C SER A 135 10.75 -17.35 -17.25
N PRO A 136 11.47 -17.58 -18.37
CA PRO A 136 11.58 -16.57 -19.41
C PRO A 136 10.33 -16.52 -20.29
N LEU A 137 9.85 -15.32 -20.57
CA LEU A 137 8.94 -14.92 -21.64
C LEU A 137 7.42 -15.19 -21.44
N HIS A 138 6.97 -16.28 -20.83
CA HIS A 138 5.53 -16.53 -20.62
C HIS A 138 4.96 -15.64 -19.52
N ASP A 139 5.70 -15.42 -18.44
CA ASP A 139 5.27 -14.57 -17.32
C ASP A 139 5.32 -13.07 -17.65
N LEU A 140 6.29 -12.64 -18.48
CA LEU A 140 6.36 -11.25 -18.92
C LEU A 140 5.21 -10.88 -19.87
N ALA A 141 4.76 -11.79 -20.73
CA ALA A 141 3.59 -11.57 -21.57
C ALA A 141 2.31 -11.53 -20.73
N ARG A 142 2.23 -12.34 -19.69
CA ARG A 142 1.13 -12.39 -18.74
C ARG A 142 1.10 -11.15 -17.84
N ILE A 143 2.24 -10.74 -17.28
CA ILE A 143 2.40 -9.48 -16.53
C ILE A 143 2.12 -8.29 -17.43
N ARG A 144 2.49 -8.35 -18.70
CA ARG A 144 2.21 -7.28 -19.68
C ARG A 144 0.74 -7.22 -20.05
N ALA A 145 0.09 -8.37 -20.27
CA ALA A 145 -1.36 -8.43 -20.46
C ALA A 145 -2.14 -7.95 -19.24
N LEU A 146 -1.67 -8.29 -18.03
CA LEU A 146 -2.19 -7.77 -16.78
C LEU A 146 -1.88 -6.27 -16.62
N ALA A 147 -0.72 -5.80 -17.07
CA ALA A 147 -0.36 -4.38 -17.04
C ALA A 147 -1.21 -3.55 -18.01
N ASP A 148 -1.61 -4.10 -19.14
CA ASP A 148 -2.52 -3.44 -20.10
C ASP A 148 -3.96 -3.37 -19.56
N GLU A 149 -4.35 -4.28 -18.68
CA GLU A 149 -5.61 -4.25 -17.92
C GLU A 149 -5.55 -3.31 -16.70
N ILE A 150 -4.37 -2.96 -16.26
CA ILE A 150 -4.13 -1.97 -15.20
C ILE A 150 -4.50 -0.59 -15.76
N SER A 151 -5.29 0.14 -14.98
CA SER A 151 -5.85 1.44 -15.39
C SER A 151 -4.79 2.40 -15.95
N PRO A 152 -5.10 3.19 -17.01
CA PRO A 152 -4.25 4.30 -17.47
C PRO A 152 -3.89 5.28 -16.34
N GLU A 153 -4.69 5.32 -15.28
CA GLU A 153 -4.38 6.08 -14.08
C GLU A 153 -3.20 5.48 -13.30
N LEU A 154 -3.10 4.15 -13.18
CA LEU A 154 -1.92 3.52 -12.60
C LEU A 154 -0.71 3.74 -13.49
N MET A 155 -0.86 3.61 -14.80
CA MET A 155 0.21 3.92 -15.75
C MET A 155 0.64 5.39 -15.65
N ARG A 156 -0.28 6.34 -15.45
CA ARG A 156 0.05 7.75 -15.19
C ARG A 156 0.69 7.98 -13.81
N LEU A 157 0.24 7.28 -12.78
CA LEU A 157 0.89 7.27 -11.46
C LEU A 157 2.30 6.67 -11.53
N LEU A 158 2.50 5.68 -12.39
CA LEU A 158 3.80 5.07 -12.64
C LEU A 158 4.72 5.95 -13.50
N HIS A 159 4.18 6.82 -14.36
CA HIS A 159 4.95 7.74 -15.21
C HIS A 159 5.26 9.09 -14.55
N ALA A 160 4.41 9.57 -13.64
CA ALA A 160 4.61 10.84 -12.94
C ALA A 160 6.00 10.99 -12.28
N PRO A 161 6.60 9.92 -11.70
CA PRO A 161 7.93 9.98 -11.09
C PRO A 161 9.08 10.21 -12.06
N VAL A 162 8.98 9.76 -13.30
CA VAL A 162 10.06 9.90 -14.29
C VAL A 162 10.27 11.37 -14.67
N GLU A 163 9.20 12.12 -14.79
CA GLU A 163 9.30 13.58 -15.00
C GLU A 163 9.77 14.31 -13.75
N ALA A 164 9.31 13.88 -12.55
CA ALA A 164 9.80 14.42 -11.28
C ALA A 164 11.29 14.12 -11.07
N LEU A 165 11.76 12.92 -11.44
CA LEU A 165 13.19 12.56 -11.42
C LEU A 165 14.02 13.36 -12.43
N ARG A 166 13.50 13.61 -13.64
CA ARG A 166 14.15 14.48 -14.62
C ARG A 166 14.30 15.91 -14.08
N ARG A 167 13.23 16.45 -13.49
CA ARG A 167 13.27 17.80 -12.87
C ARG A 167 14.17 17.83 -11.64
N ALA A 168 14.20 16.78 -10.81
CA ALA A 168 15.07 16.70 -9.66
C ALA A 168 16.54 16.55 -10.03
N ARG A 169 16.90 15.86 -11.12
CA ARG A 169 18.26 15.80 -11.65
C ARG A 169 18.79 17.18 -12.08
N LEU A 170 17.93 18.08 -12.53
CA LEU A 170 18.27 19.46 -12.83
C LEU A 170 18.42 20.34 -11.57
N LEU A 171 17.93 19.87 -10.40
CA LEU A 171 17.95 20.59 -9.11
C LEU A 171 18.99 20.03 -8.13
N THR A 172 19.80 19.05 -8.52
CA THR A 172 20.65 18.22 -7.64
C THR A 172 21.87 18.92 -7.00
N GLY A 173 22.06 20.22 -7.19
CA GLY A 173 23.16 20.94 -6.49
C GLY A 173 22.71 21.73 -5.26
N ILE A 174 21.62 22.48 -5.34
CA ILE A 174 21.22 23.46 -4.31
C ILE A 174 19.81 23.19 -3.75
N GLY A 175 18.93 22.56 -4.53
CA GLY A 175 17.53 22.33 -4.16
C GLY A 175 17.30 21.22 -3.12
N SER A 176 18.18 20.22 -3.05
CA SER A 176 18.02 19.06 -2.17
C SER A 176 18.26 19.40 -0.69
N VAL A 177 19.25 20.24 -0.38
CA VAL A 177 19.55 20.69 0.99
C VAL A 177 18.40 21.57 1.52
N GLY A 178 17.89 22.48 0.69
CA GLY A 178 16.74 23.31 1.05
C GLY A 178 15.43 22.52 1.19
N ALA A 179 15.21 21.47 0.39
CA ALA A 179 14.06 20.60 0.53
C ALA A 179 14.16 19.68 1.77
N PHE A 180 15.34 19.18 2.07
CA PHE A 180 15.62 18.46 3.31
C PHE A 180 15.40 19.34 4.53
N GLY A 181 15.99 20.56 4.55
CA GLY A 181 15.80 21.52 5.63
C GLY A 181 14.33 21.88 5.86
N ARG A 182 13.55 22.09 4.78
CA ARG A 182 12.11 22.31 4.87
C ARG A 182 11.34 21.09 5.41
N LEU A 183 11.74 19.88 5.05
CA LEU A 183 11.11 18.66 5.53
C LEU A 183 11.37 18.42 7.01
N VAL A 184 12.62 18.53 7.44
CA VAL A 184 13.02 18.36 8.85
C VAL A 184 12.51 19.52 9.71
N GLY A 185 12.59 20.75 9.22
CA GLY A 185 12.08 21.96 9.89
C GLY A 185 10.57 22.10 9.93
N ARG A 186 9.81 21.24 9.19
CA ARG A 186 8.35 21.24 9.23
C ARG A 186 7.89 20.96 10.67
N ALA A 187 6.98 21.76 11.21
CA ALA A 187 6.42 21.56 12.54
C ALA A 187 5.79 20.17 12.69
N ALA A 188 5.77 19.63 13.89
CA ALA A 188 5.05 18.42 14.19
C ALA A 188 3.55 18.58 13.85
N ASP A 189 2.91 17.49 13.48
CA ASP A 189 1.49 17.48 13.19
C ASP A 189 0.68 17.68 14.47
N PRO A 190 -0.47 18.35 14.43
CA PRO A 190 -1.30 18.61 15.61
C PRO A 190 -1.62 17.33 16.38
N LYS A 191 -1.74 17.44 17.69
CA LYS A 191 -2.26 16.35 18.54
C LYS A 191 -3.76 16.26 18.34
N THR A 192 -4.24 15.08 17.99
CA THR A 192 -5.65 14.74 17.81
C THR A 192 -5.88 13.33 18.34
N ALA A 193 -7.14 12.89 18.42
CA ALA A 193 -7.49 11.51 18.76
C ALA A 193 -6.79 10.45 17.88
N PHE A 194 -6.30 10.82 16.69
CA PHE A 194 -5.62 9.90 15.78
C PHE A 194 -4.15 9.65 16.12
N LYS A 195 -3.56 10.36 17.09
CA LYS A 195 -2.11 10.38 17.29
C LYS A 195 -1.73 10.23 18.77
N GLY A 196 -1.01 9.15 19.07
CA GLY A 196 -0.57 8.85 20.43
C GLY A 196 0.39 7.67 20.48
N PRO A 197 0.68 7.17 21.69
CA PRO A 197 1.36 5.89 21.86
C PRO A 197 0.53 4.77 21.24
N LEU A 198 1.20 3.82 20.57
CA LEU A 198 0.52 2.67 19.99
C LEU A 198 0.47 1.51 20.97
N GLY A 199 -0.70 0.87 21.07
CA GLY A 199 -0.92 -0.40 21.76
C GLY A 199 -0.70 -1.60 20.84
N VAL A 200 -0.86 -2.81 21.41
CA VAL A 200 -0.82 -4.06 20.63
C VAL A 200 -2.12 -4.28 19.87
N PRO A 201 -3.32 -4.13 20.47
CA PRO A 201 -4.57 -4.41 19.77
C PRO A 201 -4.79 -3.47 18.59
N LYS A 202 -5.10 -4.07 17.43
CA LYS A 202 -5.44 -3.34 16.19
C LYS A 202 -6.87 -3.65 15.81
N LEU A 203 -7.50 -2.67 15.17
CA LEU A 203 -8.85 -2.80 14.64
C LEU A 203 -8.82 -2.44 13.16
N VAL A 204 -9.72 -3.08 12.42
CA VAL A 204 -9.88 -2.82 11.00
C VAL A 204 -11.35 -2.66 10.65
N ALA A 205 -11.60 -1.81 9.68
CA ALA A 205 -12.89 -1.68 9.01
C ALA A 205 -12.68 -1.43 7.52
N TRP A 206 -13.71 -1.64 6.73
CA TRP A 206 -13.70 -1.34 5.31
C TRP A 206 -15.06 -0.86 4.84
N SER A 207 -15.05 -0.11 3.74
CA SER A 207 -16.27 0.42 3.15
C SER A 207 -17.03 -0.65 2.37
N GLU A 208 -18.30 -0.43 2.13
CA GLU A 208 -19.01 -1.04 1.01
C GLU A 208 -18.38 -0.60 -0.32
N ARG A 209 -18.74 -1.29 -1.40
CA ARG A 209 -18.27 -0.95 -2.74
C ARG A 209 -18.87 0.38 -3.19
N LEU A 210 -18.02 1.32 -3.60
CA LEU A 210 -18.42 2.50 -4.34
C LEU A 210 -18.23 2.24 -5.84
N ALA A 211 -19.23 2.56 -6.65
CA ALA A 211 -19.09 2.46 -8.09
C ALA A 211 -18.04 3.49 -8.59
N LEU A 212 -17.00 3.00 -9.26
CA LEU A 212 -15.95 3.87 -9.82
C LEU A 212 -16.52 4.87 -10.84
N THR A 213 -17.64 4.53 -11.47
CA THR A 213 -18.40 5.43 -12.38
C THR A 213 -18.96 6.64 -11.64
N GLU A 214 -19.49 6.45 -10.41
CA GLU A 214 -19.99 7.57 -9.59
C GLU A 214 -18.85 8.44 -9.08
N VAL A 215 -17.72 7.84 -8.67
CA VAL A 215 -16.53 8.61 -8.28
C VAL A 215 -16.03 9.47 -9.44
N LYS A 216 -16.04 8.92 -10.68
CA LYS A 216 -15.69 9.66 -11.90
C LYS A 216 -16.73 10.73 -12.24
N GLU A 217 -18.02 10.50 -11.99
CA GLU A 217 -19.11 11.47 -12.14
C GLU A 217 -18.84 12.71 -11.28
N VAL A 218 -18.59 12.49 -9.98
CA VAL A 218 -18.23 13.55 -9.03
C VAL A 218 -17.00 14.34 -9.51
N GLY A 219 -15.94 13.63 -9.89
CA GLY A 219 -14.71 14.26 -10.38
C GLY A 219 -14.92 15.13 -11.63
N ARG A 220 -15.74 14.68 -12.57
CA ARG A 220 -16.08 15.45 -13.79
C ARG A 220 -16.94 16.67 -13.50
N ALA A 221 -18.00 16.50 -12.70
CA ALA A 221 -18.94 17.57 -12.39
C ALA A 221 -18.29 18.65 -11.51
N LEU A 222 -17.57 18.26 -10.45
CA LEU A 222 -16.97 19.18 -9.48
C LEU A 222 -15.52 19.56 -9.76
N GLY A 223 -14.91 18.97 -10.80
CA GLY A 223 -13.59 19.37 -11.31
C GLY A 223 -12.40 18.79 -10.53
N GLY A 224 -12.50 17.54 -10.05
CA GLY A 224 -11.40 16.79 -9.40
C GLY A 224 -11.01 15.55 -10.20
N THR A 225 -9.89 14.92 -9.80
CA THR A 225 -9.55 13.56 -10.21
C THR A 225 -10.25 12.55 -9.28
N VAL A 226 -10.29 11.27 -9.67
CA VAL A 226 -10.75 10.18 -8.81
C VAL A 226 -10.04 10.24 -7.44
N ASN A 227 -8.72 10.43 -7.45
CA ASN A 227 -7.94 10.56 -6.21
C ASN A 227 -8.37 11.76 -5.36
N ASP A 228 -8.62 12.93 -5.97
CA ASP A 228 -9.02 14.12 -5.24
C ASP A 228 -10.38 13.93 -4.56
N VAL A 229 -11.32 13.26 -5.23
CA VAL A 229 -12.65 12.94 -4.68
C VAL A 229 -12.53 11.99 -3.49
N LEU A 230 -11.77 10.89 -3.63
CA LEU A 230 -11.62 9.88 -2.59
C LEU A 230 -10.87 10.44 -1.36
N VAL A 231 -9.84 11.25 -1.58
CA VAL A 231 -9.12 11.95 -0.51
C VAL A 231 -10.02 12.96 0.19
N ALA A 232 -10.84 13.70 -0.55
CA ALA A 232 -11.80 14.65 0.03
C ALA A 232 -12.87 13.94 0.86
N ALA A 233 -13.41 12.83 0.35
CA ALA A 233 -14.38 12.00 1.08
C ALA A 233 -13.76 11.43 2.38
N THR A 234 -12.52 10.93 2.31
CA THR A 234 -11.78 10.47 3.50
C THR A 234 -11.56 11.62 4.49
N THR A 235 -11.17 12.80 4.00
CA THR A 235 -10.98 14.00 4.85
C THR A 235 -12.27 14.37 5.56
N GLY A 236 -13.42 14.32 4.87
CA GLY A 236 -14.73 14.52 5.45
C GLY A 236 -15.11 13.48 6.50
N GLY A 237 -14.79 12.21 6.24
CA GLY A 237 -14.97 11.11 7.20
C GLY A 237 -14.19 11.34 8.49
N LEU A 238 -12.90 11.67 8.38
CA LEU A 238 -12.04 11.99 9.53
C LEU A 238 -12.55 13.22 10.30
N ARG A 239 -12.99 14.27 9.59
CA ARG A 239 -13.60 15.44 10.22
C ARG A 239 -14.85 15.07 11.03
N ARG A 240 -15.75 14.27 10.46
CA ARG A 240 -16.99 13.81 11.12
C ARG A 240 -16.67 12.99 12.36
N TYR A 241 -15.62 12.16 12.28
CA TYR A 241 -15.16 11.37 13.42
C TYR A 241 -14.72 12.26 14.60
N LEU A 242 -13.85 13.25 14.37
CA LEU A 242 -13.41 14.18 15.42
C LEU A 242 -14.57 15.01 15.98
N ALA A 243 -15.49 15.45 15.12
CA ALA A 243 -16.65 16.21 15.57
C ALA A 243 -17.56 15.43 16.53
N ARG A 244 -17.69 14.10 16.34
CA ARG A 244 -18.43 13.21 17.27
C ARG A 244 -17.74 13.07 18.63
N ARG A 245 -16.43 13.27 18.69
CA ARG A 245 -15.63 13.18 19.93
C ARG A 245 -15.49 14.52 20.64
N ALA A 246 -16.35 15.47 20.36
CA ALA A 246 -16.29 16.83 20.90
C ALA A 246 -14.97 17.57 20.62
N GLU A 247 -14.23 17.14 19.59
CA GLU A 247 -13.04 17.79 19.05
C GLU A 247 -13.39 18.50 17.74
N PRO A 248 -14.14 19.61 17.72
CA PRO A 248 -14.52 20.25 16.47
C PRO A 248 -13.26 20.77 15.77
N PRO A 249 -12.96 20.29 14.56
CA PRO A 249 -11.69 20.58 13.89
C PRO A 249 -11.69 21.97 13.25
N ARG A 250 -11.89 23.02 14.05
CA ARG A 250 -11.81 24.40 13.56
C ARG A 250 -10.36 24.73 13.20
N ARG A 251 -10.12 25.13 11.95
CA ARG A 251 -8.79 25.46 11.40
C ARG A 251 -7.75 24.34 11.57
N LEU A 252 -8.20 23.09 11.61
CA LEU A 252 -7.35 21.94 11.79
C LEU A 252 -6.92 21.36 10.43
N ASP A 253 -5.64 21.24 10.24
CA ASP A 253 -5.04 20.44 9.17
C ASP A 253 -4.26 19.28 9.81
N VAL A 254 -4.41 18.07 9.27
CA VAL A 254 -3.55 16.92 9.61
C VAL A 254 -2.86 16.43 8.36
N ARG A 255 -1.69 15.80 8.50
CA ARG A 255 -0.94 15.31 7.34
C ARG A 255 -1.09 13.81 7.17
N ALA A 256 -1.39 13.43 5.94
CA ALA A 256 -1.28 12.08 5.46
C ALA A 256 0.10 11.86 4.82
N ALA A 257 0.85 10.88 5.29
CA ALA A 257 2.02 10.38 4.59
C ALA A 257 1.52 9.46 3.47
N MET A 258 1.82 9.83 2.21
CA MET A 258 1.38 9.10 1.03
C MET A 258 2.61 8.52 0.30
N PRO A 259 2.71 7.20 0.14
CA PRO A 259 3.76 6.60 -0.67
C PRO A 259 3.53 6.91 -2.15
N VAL A 260 4.59 7.26 -2.84
CA VAL A 260 4.62 7.53 -4.28
C VAL A 260 5.63 6.59 -4.91
N ASN A 261 5.19 5.77 -5.84
CA ASN A 261 6.08 4.86 -6.57
C ASN A 261 7.09 5.66 -7.41
N LEU A 262 8.37 5.33 -7.28
CA LEU A 262 9.46 5.92 -8.04
C LEU A 262 10.18 4.90 -8.94
N ARG A 263 9.60 3.71 -9.11
CA ARG A 263 10.17 2.62 -9.88
C ARG A 263 10.07 2.91 -11.38
N PRO A 264 11.17 2.78 -12.14
CA PRO A 264 11.12 2.86 -13.58
C PRO A 264 10.29 1.74 -14.20
N LEU A 265 9.56 2.01 -15.28
CA LEU A 265 8.69 1.04 -15.96
C LEU A 265 9.40 -0.26 -16.35
N GLY A 266 10.65 -0.18 -16.83
CA GLY A 266 11.46 -1.35 -17.21
C GLY A 266 11.91 -2.23 -16.04
N ARG A 267 11.61 -1.84 -14.78
CA ARG A 267 11.98 -2.58 -13.56
C ARG A 267 10.78 -2.92 -12.69
N MET A 268 9.59 -2.91 -13.26
CA MET A 268 8.35 -3.14 -12.52
C MET A 268 8.29 -4.50 -11.81
N ALA A 269 8.85 -5.54 -12.44
CA ALA A 269 8.88 -6.90 -11.90
C ALA A 269 9.96 -7.13 -10.81
N GLN A 270 10.84 -6.16 -10.53
CA GLN A 270 11.83 -6.31 -9.48
C GLN A 270 11.22 -6.10 -8.10
N LEU A 271 11.50 -7.00 -7.16
CA LEU A 271 11.17 -6.82 -5.76
C LEU A 271 11.98 -5.69 -5.11
N GLY A 272 11.62 -5.33 -3.89
CA GLY A 272 12.28 -4.26 -3.14
C GLY A 272 11.47 -2.97 -3.09
N ASN A 273 11.99 -1.99 -2.37
CA ASN A 273 11.30 -0.74 -2.06
C ASN A 273 11.83 0.42 -2.91
N HIS A 274 11.01 0.92 -3.84
CA HIS A 274 11.34 2.04 -4.73
C HIS A 274 10.27 3.13 -4.64
N PHE A 275 10.00 3.62 -3.45
CA PHE A 275 9.00 4.66 -3.22
C PHE A 275 9.57 5.83 -2.44
N GLY A 276 9.04 7.01 -2.71
CA GLY A 276 9.19 8.18 -1.86
C GLY A 276 7.93 8.41 -1.04
N LEU A 277 8.03 9.24 -0.01
CA LEU A 277 6.86 9.70 0.74
C LEU A 277 6.60 11.17 0.42
N VAL A 278 5.34 11.54 0.32
CA VAL A 278 4.88 12.92 0.29
C VAL A 278 3.89 13.16 1.43
N PHE A 279 3.84 14.37 1.94
CA PHE A 279 2.98 14.73 3.06
C PHE A 279 1.86 15.65 2.61
N LEU A 280 0.70 15.06 2.32
CA LEU A 280 -0.50 15.82 1.95
C LEU A 280 -1.21 16.34 3.20
N SER A 281 -1.34 17.65 3.30
CA SER A 281 -2.12 18.29 4.35
C SER A 281 -3.61 18.18 4.04
N LEU A 282 -4.37 17.51 4.90
CA LEU A 282 -5.81 17.29 4.78
C LEU A 282 -6.56 18.39 5.53
N PRO A 283 -7.44 19.17 4.88
CA PRO A 283 -8.10 20.33 5.48
C PRO A 283 -9.33 19.91 6.30
N LEU A 284 -9.12 19.32 7.48
CA LEU A 284 -10.20 18.93 8.38
C LEU A 284 -10.97 20.13 8.92
N GLY A 285 -10.33 21.31 8.93
CA GLY A 285 -10.95 22.56 9.37
C GLY A 285 -12.06 23.08 8.44
N ILE A 286 -12.08 22.66 7.18
CA ILE A 286 -13.10 23.11 6.22
C ILE A 286 -14.38 22.28 6.42
N ALA A 287 -15.49 22.98 6.76
CA ALA A 287 -16.75 22.32 7.08
C ALA A 287 -17.48 21.76 5.86
N ASP A 288 -17.55 22.54 4.80
CA ASP A 288 -18.35 22.23 3.61
C ASP A 288 -17.60 21.35 2.63
N SER A 289 -18.29 20.39 2.02
CA SER A 289 -17.72 19.35 1.16
C SER A 289 -17.11 19.92 -0.12
N LEU A 290 -17.76 20.89 -0.76
CA LEU A 290 -17.28 21.48 -2.00
C LEU A 290 -16.00 22.33 -1.83
N PRO A 291 -15.92 23.29 -0.88
CA PRO A 291 -14.66 23.98 -0.57
C PRO A 291 -13.55 23.02 -0.12
N ARG A 292 -13.88 21.95 0.62
CA ARG A 292 -12.93 20.93 1.04
C ARG A 292 -12.35 20.16 -0.16
N LEU A 293 -13.18 19.73 -1.11
CA LEU A 293 -12.73 19.10 -2.35
C LEU A 293 -11.82 20.04 -3.16
N ALA A 294 -12.20 21.30 -3.30
CA ALA A 294 -11.41 22.30 -4.00
C ALA A 294 -10.02 22.50 -3.37
N GLU A 295 -9.97 22.56 -2.04
CA GLU A 295 -8.71 22.72 -1.31
C GLU A 295 -7.83 21.44 -1.37
N VAL A 296 -8.42 20.25 -1.24
CA VAL A 296 -7.70 18.97 -1.43
C VAL A 296 -7.08 18.93 -2.83
N ARG A 297 -7.85 19.25 -3.87
CA ARG A 297 -7.36 19.33 -5.26
C ARG A 297 -6.20 20.30 -5.40
N ARG A 298 -6.31 21.51 -4.85
CA ARG A 298 -5.25 22.52 -4.89
C ARG A 298 -3.95 22.00 -4.25
N ARG A 299 -4.06 21.38 -3.06
CA ARG A 299 -2.92 20.80 -2.33
C ARG A 299 -2.32 19.61 -3.06
N SER A 300 -3.14 18.70 -3.58
CA SER A 300 -2.70 17.55 -4.38
C SER A 300 -1.95 17.97 -5.63
N LEU A 301 -2.43 19.01 -6.31
CA LEU A 301 -1.78 19.54 -7.52
C LEU A 301 -0.41 20.16 -7.20
N ALA A 302 -0.31 20.93 -6.11
CA ALA A 302 0.94 21.53 -5.64
C ALA A 302 1.96 20.43 -5.29
N LEU A 303 1.49 19.36 -4.62
CA LEU A 303 2.34 18.24 -4.21
C LEU A 303 2.88 17.44 -5.40
N ARG A 304 2.06 17.19 -6.43
CA ARG A 304 2.49 16.52 -7.68
C ARG A 304 3.57 17.30 -8.44
N ARG A 305 3.62 18.61 -8.27
CA ARG A 305 4.66 19.49 -8.87
C ARG A 305 5.91 19.62 -8.03
N SER A 306 5.90 19.08 -6.79
CA SER A 306 7.03 19.16 -5.87
C SER A 306 8.05 18.04 -6.10
N ALA A 307 9.30 18.26 -5.68
CA ALA A 307 10.35 17.24 -5.66
C ALA A 307 10.33 16.40 -4.37
N GLU A 308 9.31 16.56 -3.51
CA GLU A 308 9.28 15.99 -2.15
C GLU A 308 9.49 14.47 -2.16
N ALA A 309 8.77 13.74 -3.03
CA ALA A 309 8.90 12.28 -3.13
C ALA A 309 10.34 11.82 -3.40
N VAL A 310 11.04 12.50 -4.32
CA VAL A 310 12.40 12.15 -4.71
C VAL A 310 13.39 12.44 -3.58
N VAL A 311 13.22 13.58 -2.90
CA VAL A 311 14.05 13.97 -1.75
C VAL A 311 13.87 12.98 -0.60
N VAL A 312 12.62 12.61 -0.28
CA VAL A 312 12.35 11.62 0.78
C VAL A 312 12.91 10.25 0.40
N TYR A 313 12.78 9.82 -0.85
CA TYR A 313 13.40 8.58 -1.31
C TYR A 313 14.92 8.58 -1.13
N ALA A 314 15.59 9.66 -1.49
CA ALA A 314 17.03 9.79 -1.30
C ALA A 314 17.42 9.72 0.18
N ILE A 315 16.63 10.34 1.05
CA ILE A 315 16.81 10.27 2.51
C ILE A 315 16.62 8.83 3.01
N LEU A 316 15.52 8.15 2.64
CA LEU A 316 15.25 6.77 3.05
C LEU A 316 16.36 5.83 2.61
N ARG A 317 16.87 6.00 1.39
CA ARG A 317 18.01 5.22 0.87
C ARG A 317 19.31 5.48 1.63
N ALA A 318 19.57 6.70 2.03
CA ALA A 318 20.74 7.06 2.83
C ALA A 318 20.63 6.48 4.25
N ILE A 319 19.44 6.58 4.87
CA ILE A 319 19.17 6.06 6.21
C ILE A 319 19.32 4.53 6.28
N GLY A 320 19.02 3.80 5.22
CA GLY A 320 19.22 2.35 5.16
C GLY A 320 20.68 1.90 5.33
N ARG A 321 21.64 2.85 5.26
CA ARG A 321 23.09 2.59 5.40
C ARG A 321 23.71 3.04 6.71
N VAL A 322 22.93 3.70 7.58
CA VAL A 322 23.41 4.19 8.88
C VAL A 322 23.06 3.21 10.00
N PRO A 323 23.72 3.29 11.18
CA PRO A 323 23.43 2.45 12.32
C PRO A 323 21.94 2.51 12.74
N LEU A 324 21.41 1.40 13.26
CA LEU A 324 19.99 1.23 13.62
C LEU A 324 19.47 2.32 14.59
N ALA A 325 20.33 2.81 15.50
CA ALA A 325 19.96 3.88 16.43
C ALA A 325 19.61 5.18 15.68
N VAL A 326 20.38 5.53 14.63
CA VAL A 326 20.12 6.70 13.78
C VAL A 326 18.86 6.48 12.94
N GLN A 327 18.67 5.26 12.39
CA GLN A 327 17.47 4.91 11.65
C GLN A 327 16.22 5.12 12.54
N ARG A 328 16.22 4.60 13.75
CA ARG A 328 15.12 4.75 14.72
C ARG A 328 14.82 6.23 15.02
N LEU A 329 15.84 7.03 15.23
CA LEU A 329 15.67 8.47 15.48
C LEU A 329 14.99 9.17 14.30
N VAL A 330 15.44 8.90 13.08
CA VAL A 330 14.87 9.51 11.87
C VAL A 330 13.41 9.05 11.67
N VAL A 331 13.13 7.76 11.84
CA VAL A 331 11.74 7.23 11.78
C VAL A 331 10.85 7.93 12.82
N GLN A 332 11.34 8.13 14.04
CA GLN A 332 10.61 8.86 15.08
C GLN A 332 10.32 10.32 14.66
N ILE A 333 11.32 11.02 14.12
CA ILE A 333 11.14 12.39 13.61
C ILE A 333 10.06 12.42 12.50
N PHE A 334 10.14 11.51 11.53
CA PHE A 334 9.15 11.42 10.46
C PHE A 334 7.74 11.08 10.99
N ALA A 335 7.64 10.19 11.96
CA ALA A 335 6.38 9.83 12.60
C ALA A 335 5.70 11.03 13.31
N THR A 336 6.46 12.06 13.72
CA THR A 336 5.87 13.30 14.25
C THR A 336 5.24 14.18 13.18
N LYS A 337 5.65 14.02 11.91
CA LYS A 337 5.26 14.92 10.80
C LYS A 337 3.96 14.49 10.12
N ALA A 338 3.44 13.30 10.41
CA ALA A 338 2.17 12.80 9.88
C ALA A 338 1.25 12.30 10.99
N THR A 339 -0.04 12.33 10.74
CA THR A 339 -1.08 11.77 11.62
C THR A 339 -1.54 10.41 11.13
N LEU A 340 -1.52 10.18 9.80
CA LEU A 340 -1.93 8.92 9.19
C LEU A 340 -1.04 8.58 8.00
N VAL A 341 -1.04 7.30 7.64
CA VAL A 341 -0.58 6.87 6.32
C VAL A 341 -1.80 6.67 5.44
N MET A 342 -1.78 7.22 4.23
CA MET A 342 -2.83 7.03 3.24
C MET A 342 -2.25 6.55 1.93
N THR A 343 -2.78 5.49 1.38
CA THR A 343 -2.39 4.98 0.07
C THR A 343 -3.60 4.80 -0.83
N ASN A 344 -3.46 5.13 -2.10
CA ASN A 344 -4.47 4.91 -3.12
C ASN A 344 -3.84 4.12 -4.26
N VAL A 345 -4.32 2.90 -4.46
CA VAL A 345 -3.78 1.97 -5.44
C VAL A 345 -4.87 1.61 -6.45
N PRO A 346 -4.72 2.00 -7.71
CA PRO A 346 -5.61 1.51 -8.75
C PRO A 346 -5.28 0.04 -9.05
N GLY A 347 -6.28 -0.83 -8.95
CA GLY A 347 -6.17 -2.25 -9.24
C GLY A 347 -6.78 -2.64 -10.60
N PRO A 348 -6.87 -3.94 -10.85
CA PRO A 348 -7.40 -4.50 -12.09
C PRO A 348 -8.85 -4.08 -12.36
N ARG A 349 -9.16 -3.90 -13.64
CA ARG A 349 -10.49 -3.46 -14.10
C ARG A 349 -11.46 -4.59 -14.32
N ARG A 350 -10.97 -5.83 -14.35
CA ARG A 350 -11.74 -7.06 -14.57
C ARG A 350 -11.66 -7.96 -13.37
N THR A 351 -12.65 -8.79 -13.24
CA THR A 351 -12.66 -9.88 -12.28
C THR A 351 -11.44 -10.78 -12.50
N LEU A 352 -10.69 -11.04 -11.46
CA LEU A 352 -9.60 -12.01 -11.43
C LEU A 352 -10.07 -13.33 -10.86
N TYR A 353 -9.34 -14.38 -11.15
CA TYR A 353 -9.61 -15.73 -10.66
C TYR A 353 -8.39 -16.28 -9.94
N LEU A 354 -8.61 -17.02 -8.87
CA LEU A 354 -7.59 -17.77 -8.15
C LEU A 354 -8.05 -19.22 -8.04
N ALA A 355 -7.23 -20.15 -8.55
CA ALA A 355 -7.59 -21.56 -8.63
C ALA A 355 -8.99 -21.80 -9.22
N GLY A 356 -9.34 -21.08 -10.27
CA GLY A 356 -10.65 -21.17 -10.95
C GLY A 356 -11.83 -20.51 -10.24
N LYS A 357 -11.61 -19.89 -9.07
CA LYS A 357 -12.64 -19.17 -8.31
C LYS A 357 -12.53 -17.68 -8.52
N ALA A 358 -13.66 -17.01 -8.78
CA ALA A 358 -13.70 -15.57 -8.95
C ALA A 358 -13.34 -14.85 -7.65
N ILE A 359 -12.41 -13.91 -7.73
CA ILE A 359 -12.10 -13.00 -6.65
C ILE A 359 -13.17 -11.90 -6.69
N ARG A 360 -14.05 -11.88 -5.69
CA ARG A 360 -15.13 -10.90 -5.62
C ARG A 360 -14.66 -9.53 -5.20
N ASP A 361 -13.76 -9.49 -4.20
CA ASP A 361 -13.23 -8.26 -3.61
C ASP A 361 -11.73 -8.36 -3.36
N VAL A 362 -11.06 -7.22 -3.51
CA VAL A 362 -9.67 -7.04 -3.09
C VAL A 362 -9.59 -5.73 -2.31
N PHE A 363 -9.06 -5.78 -1.12
CA PHE A 363 -8.77 -4.60 -0.29
C PHE A 363 -7.64 -4.93 0.69
N PHE A 364 -7.06 -3.92 1.29
CA PHE A 364 -5.93 -4.11 2.20
C PHE A 364 -5.91 -3.03 3.28
N TRP A 365 -5.08 -3.24 4.29
CA TRP A 365 -4.88 -2.28 5.36
C TRP A 365 -3.41 -1.90 5.47
N VAL A 366 -3.18 -0.65 5.81
CA VAL A 366 -1.84 -0.12 6.03
C VAL A 366 -1.44 -0.37 7.47
N PRO A 367 -0.28 -1.00 7.73
CA PRO A 367 0.18 -1.22 9.10
C PRO A 367 0.54 0.09 9.79
N GLN A 368 0.31 0.14 11.11
CA GLN A 368 0.69 1.26 11.95
C GLN A 368 2.15 1.14 12.39
N SER A 369 2.84 2.26 12.51
CA SER A 369 4.21 2.28 13.04
C SER A 369 4.54 3.59 13.74
N GLY A 370 5.50 3.55 14.67
CA GLY A 370 5.97 4.71 15.40
C GLY A 370 4.89 5.34 16.27
N ARG A 371 4.32 6.47 15.86
CA ARG A 371 3.23 7.19 16.54
C ARG A 371 2.04 7.43 15.61
N VAL A 372 2.01 6.75 14.47
CA VAL A 372 0.95 6.87 13.46
C VAL A 372 -0.01 5.71 13.65
N GLY A 373 -1.10 5.97 14.36
CA GLY A 373 -2.09 4.97 14.76
C GLY A 373 -3.23 4.78 13.77
N LEU A 374 -3.20 5.45 12.62
CA LEU A 374 -4.24 5.39 11.60
C LEU A 374 -3.64 5.12 10.22
N GLY A 375 -4.09 4.06 9.59
CA GLY A 375 -3.80 3.72 8.20
C GLY A 375 -5.07 3.73 7.37
N VAL A 376 -5.01 4.36 6.21
CA VAL A 376 -6.12 4.39 5.24
C VAL A 376 -5.61 3.86 3.91
N SER A 377 -6.28 2.87 3.38
CA SER A 377 -6.03 2.35 2.05
C SER A 377 -7.24 2.55 1.16
N ILE A 378 -7.00 2.85 -0.10
CA ILE A 378 -8.03 2.94 -1.13
C ILE A 378 -7.58 2.02 -2.26
N LEU A 379 -8.45 1.13 -2.69
CA LEU A 379 -8.19 0.24 -3.81
C LEU A 379 -9.37 0.23 -4.77
N SER A 380 -9.10 0.37 -6.07
CA SER A 380 -10.11 0.10 -7.09
C SER A 380 -9.94 -1.31 -7.64
N TYR A 381 -11.03 -2.04 -7.77
CA TYR A 381 -11.06 -3.38 -8.33
C TYR A 381 -12.39 -3.63 -9.02
N ASP A 382 -12.33 -4.19 -10.24
CA ASP A 382 -13.50 -4.61 -11.01
C ASP A 382 -14.63 -3.55 -11.03
N GLY A 383 -14.28 -2.33 -11.42
CA GLY A 383 -15.23 -1.23 -11.54
C GLY A 383 -15.74 -0.63 -10.22
N SER A 384 -15.25 -1.09 -9.09
CA SER A 384 -15.59 -0.58 -7.76
C SER A 384 -14.37 -0.02 -7.02
N VAL A 385 -14.63 0.73 -5.95
CA VAL A 385 -13.60 1.25 -5.05
C VAL A 385 -13.97 0.88 -3.62
N ARG A 386 -12.98 0.43 -2.84
CA ARG A 386 -13.11 0.20 -1.40
C ARG A 386 -12.09 1.02 -0.61
N LEU A 387 -12.53 1.47 0.54
CA LEU A 387 -11.70 2.08 1.58
C LEU A 387 -11.41 1.04 2.65
N GLY A 388 -10.15 0.86 3.02
CA GLY A 388 -9.74 0.12 4.22
C GLY A 388 -9.23 1.09 5.28
N VAL A 389 -9.63 0.89 6.52
CA VAL A 389 -9.20 1.68 7.69
C VAL A 389 -8.61 0.73 8.71
N GLY A 390 -7.33 0.92 9.05
CA GLY A 390 -6.66 0.19 10.13
C GLY A 390 -6.29 1.15 11.25
N THR A 391 -6.63 0.82 12.49
CA THR A 391 -6.45 1.71 13.64
C THR A 391 -5.78 1.01 14.82
N ASP A 392 -5.16 1.81 15.67
CA ASP A 392 -4.80 1.39 17.01
C ASP A 392 -6.04 1.50 17.92
N ALA A 393 -6.38 0.40 18.60
CA ALA A 393 -7.59 0.32 19.41
C ALA A 393 -7.61 1.36 20.57
N GLY A 394 -6.44 1.72 21.09
CA GLY A 394 -6.34 2.74 22.15
C GLY A 394 -6.56 4.18 21.66
N LEU A 395 -6.38 4.43 20.36
CA LEU A 395 -6.56 5.76 19.77
C LEU A 395 -7.93 5.89 19.08
N VAL A 396 -8.29 4.92 18.26
CA VAL A 396 -9.53 4.91 17.46
C VAL A 396 -10.21 3.54 17.64
N PRO A 397 -11.05 3.39 18.67
CA PRO A 397 -11.70 2.14 19.03
C PRO A 397 -12.88 1.75 18.11
N ASP A 398 -13.31 2.65 17.24
CA ASP A 398 -14.48 2.52 16.37
C ASP A 398 -14.17 2.93 14.92
N PRO A 399 -13.30 2.20 14.20
CA PRO A 399 -12.90 2.54 12.83
C PRO A 399 -14.08 2.57 11.84
N GLU A 400 -15.15 1.85 12.13
CA GLU A 400 -16.40 1.85 11.36
C GLU A 400 -17.03 3.25 11.31
N ALA A 401 -16.85 4.06 12.34
CA ALA A 401 -17.34 5.44 12.37
C ALA A 401 -16.62 6.34 11.35
N ILE A 402 -15.34 6.05 11.06
CA ILE A 402 -14.60 6.73 9.97
C ILE A 402 -15.15 6.30 8.62
N VAL A 403 -15.39 5.00 8.44
CA VAL A 403 -15.98 4.44 7.21
C VAL A 403 -17.37 5.01 6.96
N ALA A 404 -18.24 5.04 7.97
CA ALA A 404 -19.56 5.65 7.86
C ALA A 404 -19.47 7.15 7.50
N GLY A 405 -18.52 7.87 8.10
CA GLY A 405 -18.24 9.26 7.76
C GLY A 405 -17.76 9.48 6.34
N PHE A 406 -16.96 8.55 5.82
CA PHE A 406 -16.51 8.54 4.42
C PHE A 406 -17.68 8.36 3.45
N HIS A 407 -18.57 7.40 3.70
CA HIS A 407 -19.78 7.19 2.90
C HIS A 407 -20.69 8.41 2.91
N ALA A 408 -20.94 8.98 4.09
CA ALA A 408 -21.78 10.16 4.22
C ALA A 408 -21.20 11.37 3.45
N GLU A 409 -19.88 11.52 3.45
CA GLU A 409 -19.21 12.58 2.72
C GLU A 409 -19.26 12.34 1.22
N PHE A 410 -19.02 11.11 0.78
CA PHE A 410 -19.11 10.75 -0.64
C PHE A 410 -20.54 10.94 -1.19
N ALA A 411 -21.56 10.53 -0.43
CA ALA A 411 -22.96 10.73 -0.79
C ALA A 411 -23.30 12.22 -0.96
N GLU A 412 -22.78 13.08 -0.09
CA GLU A 412 -22.95 14.53 -0.21
C GLU A 412 -22.25 15.09 -1.45
N LEU A 413 -21.01 14.67 -1.74
CA LEU A 413 -20.30 15.06 -2.96
C LEU A 413 -21.03 14.60 -4.23
N LEU A 414 -21.60 13.39 -4.22
CA LEU A 414 -22.38 12.87 -5.34
C LEU A 414 -23.68 13.65 -5.54
N ARG A 415 -24.38 13.99 -4.45
CA ARG A 415 -25.58 14.84 -4.48
C ARG A 415 -25.27 16.21 -5.07
N LEU A 416 -24.17 16.83 -4.64
CA LEU A 416 -23.71 18.13 -5.16
C LEU A 416 -23.33 18.04 -6.66
N ALA A 417 -22.69 16.95 -7.07
CA ALA A 417 -22.32 16.72 -8.44
C ALA A 417 -23.54 16.60 -9.37
N ARG A 418 -24.58 15.89 -8.91
CA ARG A 418 -25.83 15.72 -9.65
C ARG A 418 -26.70 17.00 -9.69
N ALA A 419 -26.54 17.87 -8.70
CA ALA A 419 -27.20 19.17 -8.69
C ALA A 419 -26.44 20.27 -9.47
N ALA A 420 -25.18 20.01 -9.82
CA ALA A 420 -24.37 21.00 -10.54
C ALA A 420 -24.83 21.11 -12.02
N PRO A 421 -24.90 22.32 -12.59
CA PRO A 421 -25.18 22.49 -14.01
C PRO A 421 -24.07 21.80 -14.84
N PRO A 422 -24.40 21.28 -16.04
CA PRO A 422 -23.42 20.64 -16.91
C PRO A 422 -22.23 21.59 -17.15
N ARG A 423 -21.05 21.19 -16.77
CA ARG A 423 -19.85 21.98 -16.98
C ARG A 423 -19.55 22.00 -18.50
N ALA A 424 -19.55 23.16 -19.10
CA ALA A 424 -19.18 23.32 -20.51
C ALA A 424 -17.84 22.60 -20.75
N ALA A 425 -17.78 21.71 -21.73
CA ALA A 425 -16.57 20.98 -22.06
C ALA A 425 -15.47 22.01 -22.35
N SER A 426 -14.45 22.07 -21.52
CA SER A 426 -13.26 22.85 -21.84
C SER A 426 -12.72 22.34 -23.16
N PRO A 427 -12.44 23.20 -24.16
CA PRO A 427 -11.83 22.77 -25.40
C PRO A 427 -10.58 21.98 -25.10
N ARG A 428 -10.48 20.77 -25.66
CA ARG A 428 -9.26 19.96 -25.59
C ARG A 428 -8.13 20.83 -26.12
N ALA A 429 -7.17 21.19 -25.29
CA ALA A 429 -5.93 21.75 -25.77
C ALA A 429 -5.37 20.75 -26.80
N ALA A 430 -5.16 21.22 -28.04
CA ALA A 430 -4.50 20.42 -29.04
C ALA A 430 -3.14 19.98 -28.52
N PRO A 431 -2.72 18.75 -28.80
CA PRO A 431 -1.37 18.31 -28.43
C PRO A 431 -0.34 19.19 -29.14
N PRO A 432 0.77 19.55 -28.45
CA PRO A 432 1.89 20.24 -29.08
C PRO A 432 2.63 19.34 -30.05
#